data_b3bc96b5b930a2be8dece4c18765bea0
#
_entry.id   b3bc96b5b930a2be8dece4c18765bea0
#
_cell.length_a   1.000
_cell.length_b   1.000
_cell.length_c   1.000
_cell.angle_alpha   90.00
_cell.angle_beta   90.00
_cell.angle_gamma   90.00
#
_symmetry.space_group_name_H-M   'P 1'
#
loop_
_entity.id
_entity.type
_entity.pdbx_description
1 polymer ?
#
loop_
_entity_poly.entity_id
_entity_poly.type
_entity_poly.pdbx_seq_one_letter_code
_entity_poly.pdbx_strand_id
1 'polypeptide(L)' 'MYKIAVIGEYDSIYGFAALGLDTFPVSDPEEAKTKLQELAEGSYAVIYITEALAALLKKEIEKYREMLL' A
#
# COMPACT_ATOMS: atom_id res chain seq x y z
N MET A 1 -4.99 14.00 -12.48
CA MET A 1 -5.46 12.61 -12.26
C MET A 1 -4.83 12.05 -10.99
N TYR A 2 -5.65 11.44 -10.16
CA TYR A 2 -5.15 10.86 -8.91
C TYR A 2 -4.61 9.46 -9.15
N LYS A 3 -3.50 9.14 -8.52
CA LYS A 3 -2.93 7.81 -8.59
C LYS A 3 -3.40 7.00 -7.39
N ILE A 4 -3.68 5.73 -7.62
CA ILE A 4 -4.11 4.80 -6.59
C ILE A 4 -3.13 3.62 -6.57
N ALA A 5 -2.56 3.33 -5.42
CA ALA A 5 -1.63 2.22 -5.25
C ALA A 5 -2.29 1.07 -4.50
N VAL A 6 -1.86 -0.15 -4.79
CA VAL A 6 -2.32 -1.35 -4.09
C VAL A 6 -1.09 -2.14 -3.66
N ILE A 7 -0.94 -2.39 -2.37
CA ILE A 7 0.15 -3.18 -1.81
C ILE A 7 -0.41 -4.48 -1.26
N GLY A 8 0.20 -5.59 -1.59
CA GLY A 8 -0.24 -6.87 -1.06
C GLY A 8 0.52 -8.03 -1.66
N GLU A 9 0.14 -9.23 -1.28
CA GLU A 9 0.70 -10.44 -1.85
C GLU A 9 0.29 -10.52 -3.33
N TYR A 10 1.20 -11.02 -4.16
CA TYR A 10 0.97 -11.07 -5.60
C TYR A 10 -0.38 -11.69 -5.98
N ASP A 11 -0.70 -12.84 -5.38
CA ASP A 11 -1.94 -13.55 -5.70
C ASP A 11 -3.20 -12.76 -5.33
N SER A 12 -3.07 -11.87 -4.35
CA SER A 12 -4.21 -11.08 -3.90
C SER A 12 -4.45 -9.85 -4.74
N ILE A 13 -3.39 -9.28 -5.32
CA ILE A 13 -3.51 -7.96 -5.94
C ILE A 13 -3.29 -7.92 -7.45
N TYR A 14 -2.83 -9.00 -8.07
CA TYR A 14 -2.45 -8.94 -9.48
C TYR A 14 -3.60 -8.50 -10.39
N GLY A 15 -4.83 -8.81 -10.04
CA GLY A 15 -5.99 -8.44 -10.84
C GLY A 15 -6.27 -6.94 -10.89
N PHE A 16 -5.78 -6.20 -9.90
CA PHE A 16 -6.04 -4.76 -9.85
C PHE A 16 -5.29 -3.99 -10.93
N ALA A 17 -4.21 -4.55 -11.45
CA ALA A 17 -3.48 -3.90 -12.55
C ALA A 17 -4.36 -3.76 -13.79
N ALA A 18 -5.26 -4.70 -14.01
CA ALA A 18 -6.17 -4.65 -15.14
C ALA A 18 -7.18 -3.50 -15.03
N LEU A 19 -7.36 -2.97 -13.83
CA LEU A 19 -8.26 -1.86 -13.59
C LEU A 19 -7.56 -0.50 -13.64
N GLY A 20 -6.28 -0.48 -14.02
CA GLY A 20 -5.53 0.76 -14.11
C GLY A 20 -4.90 1.23 -12.81
N LEU A 21 -4.89 0.40 -11.77
CA LEU A 21 -4.25 0.73 -10.51
C LEU A 21 -2.79 0.32 -10.51
N ASP A 22 -1.94 1.06 -9.80
CA ASP A 22 -0.54 0.70 -9.67
C ASP A 22 -0.40 -0.36 -8.57
N THR A 23 0.08 -1.54 -8.93
CA THR A 23 0.19 -2.66 -7.99
C THR A 23 1.63 -2.85 -7.57
N PHE A 24 1.82 -3.13 -6.27
CA PHE A 24 3.13 -3.32 -5.68
C PHE A 24 3.15 -4.61 -4.88
N PRO A 25 3.44 -5.75 -5.54
CA PRO A 25 3.47 -7.02 -4.83
C PRO A 25 4.66 -7.08 -3.88
N VAL A 26 4.40 -7.53 -2.66
CA VAL A 26 5.43 -7.67 -1.63
C VAL A 26 5.29 -9.06 -1.01
N SER A 27 6.40 -9.58 -0.49
CA SER A 27 6.40 -10.93 0.07
C SER A 27 6.67 -10.98 1.57
N ASP A 28 7.11 -9.88 2.18
CA ASP A 28 7.34 -9.87 3.62
C ASP A 28 7.01 -8.50 4.22
N PRO A 29 6.82 -8.45 5.56
CA PRO A 29 6.40 -7.21 6.22
C PRO A 29 7.41 -6.06 6.11
N GLU A 30 8.71 -6.35 6.11
CA GLU A 30 9.71 -5.30 6.01
C GLU A 30 9.68 -4.64 4.63
N GLU A 31 9.54 -5.45 3.59
CA GLU A 31 9.41 -4.94 2.23
C GLU A 31 8.15 -4.09 2.10
N ALA A 32 7.05 -4.55 2.69
CA ALA A 32 5.80 -3.83 2.66
C ALA A 32 5.89 -2.49 3.39
N LYS A 33 6.59 -2.48 4.52
CA LYS A 33 6.79 -1.27 5.30
C LYS A 33 7.56 -0.21 4.50
N THR A 34 8.65 -0.64 3.86
CA THR A 34 9.46 0.26 3.04
C THR A 34 8.63 0.80 1.88
N LYS A 35 7.87 -0.06 1.23
CA LYS A 35 7.04 0.36 0.11
C LYS A 35 5.95 1.34 0.56
N LEU A 36 5.33 1.10 1.70
CA LEU A 36 4.33 2.00 2.23
C LEU A 36 4.91 3.40 2.48
N GLN A 37 6.13 3.46 3.04
CA GLN A 37 6.78 4.74 3.28
C GLN A 37 7.04 5.49 1.97
N GLU A 38 7.55 4.80 0.96
CA GLU A 38 7.82 5.41 -0.34
C GLU A 38 6.55 5.98 -0.96
N LEU A 39 5.46 5.20 -0.92
CA LEU A 39 4.22 5.62 -1.54
C LEU A 39 3.53 6.74 -0.76
N ALA A 40 3.63 6.72 0.57
CA ALA A 40 3.04 7.76 1.40
C ALA A 40 3.73 9.11 1.21
N GLU A 41 5.02 9.09 0.88
CA GLU A 41 5.78 10.30 0.62
C GLU A 41 5.71 10.73 -0.84
N GLY A 42 5.09 9.91 -1.68
CA GLY A 42 4.96 10.18 -3.09
C GLY A 42 3.66 10.89 -3.44
N SER A 43 3.22 10.69 -4.67
CA SER A 43 2.07 11.41 -5.21
C SER A 43 0.77 10.60 -5.23
N TYR A 44 0.71 9.52 -4.48
CA TYR A 44 -0.49 8.69 -4.47
C TYR A 44 -1.57 9.27 -3.59
N ALA A 45 -2.76 9.39 -4.14
CA ALA A 45 -3.92 9.93 -3.40
C ALA A 45 -4.52 8.88 -2.47
N VAL A 46 -4.47 7.61 -2.88
CA VAL A 46 -5.02 6.51 -2.10
C VAL A 46 -4.06 5.32 -2.16
N ILE A 47 -3.87 4.67 -1.03
CA ILE A 47 -3.06 3.46 -0.94
C ILE A 47 -3.91 2.37 -0.31
N TYR A 48 -4.20 1.31 -1.07
CA TYR A 48 -4.89 0.13 -0.56
C TYR A 48 -3.87 -0.91 -0.14
N ILE A 49 -4.12 -1.54 1.00
CA ILE A 49 -3.24 -2.58 1.55
C ILE A 49 -4.11 -3.78 1.86
N THR A 50 -3.65 -4.99 1.51
CA THR A 50 -4.40 -6.19 1.84
C THR A 50 -4.54 -6.29 3.36
N GLU A 51 -5.63 -6.91 3.79
CA GLU A 51 -5.95 -7.02 5.21
C GLU A 51 -4.84 -7.71 6.00
N ALA A 52 -4.26 -8.76 5.43
CA ALA A 52 -3.18 -9.50 6.08
C ALA A 52 -1.96 -8.62 6.36
N LEU A 53 -1.55 -7.81 5.37
CA LEU A 53 -0.43 -6.91 5.56
C LEU A 53 -0.78 -5.74 6.47
N ALA A 54 -2.00 -5.23 6.37
CA ALA A 54 -2.43 -4.12 7.23
C ALA A 54 -2.33 -4.49 8.70
N ALA A 55 -2.65 -5.73 9.04
CA ALA A 55 -2.54 -6.19 10.42
C ALA A 55 -1.10 -6.17 10.92
N LEU A 56 -0.13 -6.43 10.04
CA LEU A 56 1.28 -6.44 10.39
C LEU A 56 1.89 -5.04 10.41
N LEU A 57 1.28 -4.09 9.71
CA LEU A 57 1.80 -2.73 9.58
C LEU A 57 0.96 -1.70 10.34
N LYS A 58 0.24 -2.15 11.33
CA LYS A 58 -0.73 -1.30 12.03
C LYS A 58 -0.12 0.01 12.54
N LYS A 59 1.07 -0.05 13.12
CA LYS A 59 1.72 1.15 13.65
C LYS A 59 2.08 2.14 12.55
N GLU A 60 2.59 1.65 11.44
CA GLU A 60 2.96 2.49 10.32
C GLU A 60 1.74 3.15 9.70
N ILE A 61 0.65 2.40 9.57
CA ILE A 61 -0.58 2.92 9.01
C ILE A 61 -1.16 4.01 9.91
N GLU A 62 -1.16 3.80 11.21
CA GLU A 62 -1.66 4.81 12.15
C GLU A 62 -0.84 6.09 12.10
N LYS A 63 0.47 5.94 11.95
CA LYS A 63 1.37 7.09 11.83
C LYS A 63 0.98 7.98 10.65
N TYR A 64 0.74 7.39 9.48
CA TYR A 64 0.39 8.16 8.30
C TYR A 64 -1.03 8.70 8.38
N ARG A 65 -1.93 7.98 9.03
CA ARG A 65 -3.29 8.48 9.23
C ARG A 65 -3.29 9.76 10.06
N GLU A 66 -2.45 9.83 11.08
CA GLU A 66 -2.32 11.05 11.89
C GLU A 66 -1.75 12.21 11.09
N MET A 67 -0.82 11.93 10.20
CA MET A 67 -0.20 12.97 9.38
C MET A 67 -1.17 13.60 8.38
N LEU A 68 -2.21 12.88 8.00
CA LEU A 68 -3.19 13.37 7.03
C LEU A 68 -4.26 14.27 7.64
N LEU A 69 -4.27 14.37 8.94
CA LEU A 69 -5.19 15.27 9.62
C LEU A 69 -4.56 16.65 9.79
#